data_de92d62d26489ad70cb0fb62e292bb05
#
_entry.id   de92d62d26489ad70cb0fb62e292bb05
#
_cell.length_a   1.000
_cell.length_b   1.000
_cell.length_c   1.000
_cell.angle_alpha   90.00
_cell.angle_beta   90.00
_cell.angle_gamma   90.00
#
_symmetry.space_group_name_H-M   'P 1'
#
loop_
_entity.id
_entity.type
_entity.pdbx_description
1 polymer ?
#
loop_
_entity_poly.entity_id
_entity_poly.type
_entity_poly.pdbx_seq_one_letter_code
_entity_poly.pdbx_strand_id
1 'polypeptide(L)'
;ALAVLMSITSMAACGKAKDTSGDTAAEKTAADSGSSTENVSADTGDADAPDISKEVELKWMYHGSTVTNDKEIMEKINAYLKDKINAKLKMIWCSWADFDERVQLAINGGDPIDIYFTSSWTPNNEYAAMAKKGAYVRLDNPENNLLEKYAPNLFSALHPLLAEGALTEGSEGMGIYAIPTYKEIAQQYTWDINATLLKKYGYTPDDVNDFYELGPIFEKIKQGEGKDFYPFNPEPAVLERMVNSNDYVDNTLLLTYEFDPVDPSKSGTEIKSRYETPGYKKFVEKMREYYLKGYISPEAANAKTMISNRAAKESSGQYAIGTQVYSPGHDLAASAARNIEVVCKPAQSGIISTVSTRGAMHAISVTSSDPGRALMLLNLVNTDPVLFTMLEYGIEGIHYTKEPDGRIKLNQEKRKEYTPWKAGLGKLSNLPLTTDDPANLWELFDKFNNDAKPVPILGWAFDIEPVKKEIGALANVSKEYADALNAGSVDPAVKLPEFISKLKANGIDKVVEEANRQLKAFLDAKK
;
A
#
# COMPACT_ATOMS: atom_id res chain seq x y z
N ALA A 1 -4.32 -6.79 -5.40
CA ALA A 1 -4.51 -7.69 -4.26
C ALA A 1 -3.46 -8.82 -4.33
N LEU A 2 -2.35 -8.64 -3.64
CA LEU A 2 -1.35 -9.72 -3.47
C LEU A 2 -1.78 -10.57 -2.27
N ALA A 3 -2.29 -11.75 -2.51
CA ALA A 3 -2.49 -12.78 -1.49
C ALA A 3 -1.48 -13.92 -1.75
N VAL A 4 -0.49 -14.06 -0.87
CA VAL A 4 0.40 -15.23 -0.82
C VAL A 4 -0.24 -16.24 0.14
N LEU A 5 -0.66 -17.41 -0.38
CA LEU A 5 -1.09 -18.55 0.44
C LEU A 5 0.12 -19.47 0.70
N MET A 6 0.46 -19.67 1.98
CA MET A 6 1.23 -20.83 2.42
C MET A 6 0.34 -21.77 3.24
N SER A 7 0.42 -23.04 2.91
CA SER A 7 -0.34 -24.14 3.49
C SER A 7 0.10 -24.47 4.91
N ILE A 8 -0.89 -24.72 5.79
CA ILE A 8 -0.73 -25.11 7.18
C ILE A 8 -0.94 -26.61 7.31
N THR A 9 -0.01 -27.27 7.98
CA THR A 9 -0.23 -28.58 8.60
C THR A 9 -0.42 -28.40 10.10
N SER A 10 -1.57 -28.82 10.58
CA SER A 10 -1.98 -28.80 11.99
C SER A 10 -1.42 -29.99 12.76
N MET A 11 -0.91 -29.76 13.97
CA MET A 11 -0.89 -30.77 15.02
C MET A 11 -1.36 -30.17 16.35
N ALA A 12 -2.37 -30.80 16.90
CA ALA A 12 -2.96 -30.52 18.19
C ALA A 12 -2.22 -31.25 19.31
N ALA A 13 -2.04 -30.60 20.46
CA ALA A 13 -1.84 -31.29 21.74
C ALA A 13 -2.42 -30.49 22.91
N CYS A 14 -3.33 -31.12 23.62
CA CYS A 14 -3.94 -30.71 24.88
C CYS A 14 -2.97 -30.78 26.07
N GLY A 15 -3.12 -29.86 27.02
CA GLY A 15 -2.51 -29.99 28.36
C GLY A 15 -3.12 -29.02 29.39
N LYS A 16 -3.69 -29.56 30.42
CA LYS A 16 -4.57 -29.01 31.46
C LYS A 16 -3.91 -28.00 32.42
N ALA A 17 -4.78 -27.13 32.93
CA ALA A 17 -4.61 -26.20 34.03
C ALA A 17 -4.32 -26.86 35.38
N LYS A 18 -3.68 -26.13 36.29
CA LYS A 18 -3.86 -26.25 37.73
C LYS A 18 -3.65 -24.90 38.45
N ASP A 19 -4.67 -24.52 39.20
CA ASP A 19 -4.68 -23.44 40.19
C ASP A 19 -3.73 -23.70 41.36
N THR A 20 -3.21 -22.63 41.93
CA THR A 20 -3.16 -22.50 43.41
C THR A 20 -2.99 -21.03 43.80
N SER A 21 -3.87 -20.63 44.69
CA SER A 21 -3.98 -19.39 45.46
C SER A 21 -2.95 -19.32 46.62
N GLY A 22 -2.64 -18.11 47.06
CA GLY A 22 -1.91 -17.91 48.35
C GLY A 22 -1.69 -16.44 48.66
N ASP A 23 -2.33 -16.03 49.69
CA ASP A 23 -2.62 -14.74 50.29
C ASP A 23 -1.47 -14.14 51.16
N THR A 24 -1.69 -12.85 51.55
CA THR A 24 -1.22 -12.11 52.75
C THR A 24 0.13 -11.38 52.62
N ALA A 25 0.31 -10.19 53.06
CA ALA A 25 -0.26 -9.15 53.89
C ALA A 25 0.74 -7.99 54.03
N ALA A 26 0.22 -6.86 54.38
CA ALA A 26 0.84 -5.56 54.52
C ALA A 26 1.86 -5.44 55.65
N GLU A 27 2.77 -4.45 55.54
CA GLU A 27 3.14 -3.63 56.72
C GLU A 27 3.67 -2.24 56.31
N LYS A 28 3.25 -1.24 57.10
CA LYS A 28 3.58 0.19 57.07
C LYS A 28 4.84 0.47 57.89
N THR A 29 5.55 1.57 57.54
CA THR A 29 6.01 2.65 58.42
C THR A 29 6.84 3.62 57.61
N ALA A 30 6.50 4.86 57.53
CA ALA A 30 6.60 6.07 58.31
C ALA A 30 7.95 6.82 58.16
N ALA A 31 7.82 7.96 57.49
CA ALA A 31 8.38 9.31 57.65
C ALA A 31 9.82 9.51 58.16
N ASP A 32 10.58 10.31 57.39
CA ASP A 32 11.25 11.45 58.01
C ASP A 32 11.45 12.62 57.01
N SER A 33 11.40 13.82 57.53
CA SER A 33 11.35 15.14 56.94
C SER A 33 12.74 15.73 56.72
N GLY A 34 12.92 16.49 55.62
CA GLY A 34 14.15 17.29 55.43
C GLY A 34 14.05 18.32 54.31
N SER A 35 13.49 19.48 54.68
CA SER A 35 13.81 20.88 54.29
C SER A 35 14.32 21.20 52.88
N SER A 36 13.46 21.87 52.15
CA SER A 36 13.52 23.08 51.32
C SER A 36 14.87 23.63 50.84
N THR A 37 14.98 23.76 49.50
CA THR A 37 15.38 25.04 48.86
C THR A 37 14.57 25.22 47.59
N GLU A 38 13.67 26.20 47.60
CA GLU A 38 12.95 26.68 46.45
C GLU A 38 13.96 27.32 45.48
N ASN A 39 14.09 26.72 44.30
CA ASN A 39 14.48 27.46 43.11
C ASN A 39 13.23 27.60 42.23
N VAL A 40 12.59 28.76 42.33
CA VAL A 40 11.55 29.17 41.43
C VAL A 40 12.21 29.50 40.08
N SER A 41 12.32 28.50 39.22
CA SER A 41 12.42 28.75 37.79
C SER A 41 11.02 29.11 37.32
N ALA A 42 10.83 30.34 36.87
CA ALA A 42 9.63 30.77 36.17
C ALA A 42 9.48 29.93 34.90
N ASP A 43 8.65 28.90 35.02
CA ASP A 43 8.16 28.11 33.88
C ASP A 43 7.13 29.02 33.15
N THR A 44 7.57 29.72 32.09
CA THR A 44 6.68 30.27 31.08
C THR A 44 6.23 29.08 30.21
N GLY A 45 5.47 28.17 30.79
CA GLY A 45 4.81 27.09 30.07
C GLY A 45 3.87 27.71 29.05
N ASP A 46 4.14 27.43 27.79
CA ASP A 46 3.25 27.71 26.68
C ASP A 46 1.91 27.04 27.02
N ALA A 47 0.86 27.83 27.24
CA ALA A 47 -0.44 27.36 27.71
C ALA A 47 -1.12 26.40 26.70
N ASP A 48 -0.55 26.23 25.50
CA ASP A 48 -1.00 25.38 24.41
C ASP A 48 -0.17 24.09 24.24
N ALA A 49 0.89 23.87 25.04
CA ALA A 49 1.70 22.65 24.92
C ALA A 49 0.90 21.40 25.33
N PRO A 50 1.02 20.29 24.57
CA PRO A 50 0.36 19.03 24.94
C PRO A 50 0.78 18.52 26.33
N ASP A 51 -0.19 18.17 27.19
CA ASP A 51 0.11 17.57 28.49
C ASP A 51 0.64 16.12 28.31
N ILE A 52 1.92 15.93 28.57
CA ILE A 52 2.60 14.63 28.55
C ILE A 52 3.04 14.15 29.93
N SER A 53 2.48 14.69 31.00
CA SER A 53 2.87 14.37 32.38
C SER A 53 2.61 12.91 32.75
N LYS A 54 1.56 12.30 32.19
CA LYS A 54 1.19 10.91 32.44
C LYS A 54 1.73 9.99 31.33
N GLU A 55 2.39 8.87 31.73
CA GLU A 55 2.79 7.83 30.78
C GLU A 55 1.56 7.09 30.24
N VAL A 56 1.53 6.83 28.91
CA VAL A 56 0.47 6.08 28.22
C VAL A 56 1.04 4.92 27.44
N GLU A 57 0.25 3.84 27.27
CA GLU A 57 0.57 2.75 26.33
C GLU A 57 -0.27 2.94 25.07
N LEU A 58 0.38 3.01 23.91
CA LEU A 58 -0.23 3.10 22.59
C LEU A 58 -0.11 1.76 21.88
N LYS A 59 -1.22 1.27 21.34
CA LYS A 59 -1.28 0.01 20.57
C LYS A 59 -1.46 0.33 19.10
N TRP A 60 -0.55 -0.17 18.27
CA TRP A 60 -0.58 0.03 16.83
C TRP A 60 -0.71 -1.31 16.11
N MET A 61 -1.84 -1.53 15.44
CA MET A 61 -2.07 -2.71 14.58
C MET A 61 -1.56 -2.42 13.18
N TYR A 62 -0.53 -3.19 12.78
CA TYR A 62 0.21 -2.93 11.55
C TYR A 62 0.24 -4.15 10.63
N HIS A 63 0.23 -3.88 9.33
CA HIS A 63 0.02 -4.80 8.24
C HIS A 63 1.29 -5.14 7.45
N GLY A 64 1.36 -6.38 6.91
CA GLY A 64 2.36 -6.76 5.91
C GLY A 64 3.76 -7.03 6.44
N SER A 65 3.89 -7.38 7.71
CA SER A 65 5.19 -7.52 8.36
C SER A 65 5.56 -8.97 8.63
N THR A 66 6.84 -9.30 8.50
CA THR A 66 7.44 -10.52 9.02
C THR A 66 8.26 -10.17 10.25
N VAL A 67 7.63 -10.27 11.42
CA VAL A 67 8.25 -9.99 12.72
C VAL A 67 7.97 -11.15 13.66
N THR A 68 9.02 -11.83 14.06
CA THR A 68 8.95 -12.96 15.00
C THR A 68 9.66 -12.65 16.32
N ASN A 69 10.52 -11.64 16.34
CA ASN A 69 11.26 -11.22 17.53
C ASN A 69 11.53 -9.71 17.49
N ASP A 70 10.78 -8.94 18.25
CA ASP A 70 10.91 -7.47 18.33
C ASP A 70 11.23 -6.95 19.75
N LYS A 71 11.34 -7.83 20.74
CA LYS A 71 11.40 -7.44 22.16
C LYS A 71 12.49 -6.41 22.45
N GLU A 72 13.73 -6.68 22.05
CA GLU A 72 14.87 -5.79 22.31
C GLU A 72 14.73 -4.45 21.58
N ILE A 73 14.16 -4.48 20.37
CA ILE A 73 13.89 -3.29 19.56
C ILE A 73 12.82 -2.44 20.26
N MET A 74 11.73 -3.05 20.70
CA MET A 74 10.64 -2.34 21.38
C MET A 74 11.07 -1.76 22.73
N GLU A 75 11.95 -2.44 23.48
CA GLU A 75 12.56 -1.89 24.70
C GLU A 75 13.32 -0.59 24.40
N LYS A 76 14.10 -0.56 23.31
CA LYS A 76 14.86 0.62 22.89
C LYS A 76 13.95 1.75 22.40
N ILE A 77 12.95 1.42 21.58
CA ILE A 77 11.93 2.38 21.09
C ILE A 77 11.18 2.98 22.28
N ASN A 78 10.75 2.17 23.24
CA ASN A 78 9.99 2.63 24.39
C ASN A 78 10.80 3.52 25.33
N ALA A 79 12.10 3.26 25.49
CA ALA A 79 12.98 4.18 26.19
C ALA A 79 13.06 5.54 25.48
N TYR A 80 13.17 5.53 24.14
CA TYR A 80 13.21 6.75 23.34
C TYR A 80 11.88 7.53 23.38
N LEU A 81 10.74 6.86 23.24
CA LEU A 81 9.42 7.47 23.27
C LEU A 81 9.05 8.03 24.64
N LYS A 82 9.56 7.42 25.71
CA LYS A 82 9.39 7.95 27.07
C LYS A 82 9.94 9.37 27.18
N ASP A 83 11.13 9.60 26.64
CA ASP A 83 11.79 10.92 26.69
C ASP A 83 11.12 11.95 25.76
N LYS A 84 10.53 11.50 24.65
CA LYS A 84 9.94 12.41 23.64
C LYS A 84 8.49 12.77 23.92
N ILE A 85 7.67 11.77 24.23
CA ILE A 85 6.22 11.94 24.36
C ILE A 85 5.65 11.21 25.58
N ASN A 86 6.47 10.74 26.50
CA ASN A 86 6.07 9.95 27.67
C ASN A 86 5.06 8.85 27.35
N ALA A 87 5.39 8.01 26.34
CA ALA A 87 4.55 6.92 25.88
C ALA A 87 5.35 5.61 25.72
N LYS A 88 4.63 4.49 25.81
CA LYS A 88 5.08 3.17 25.40
C LYS A 88 4.32 2.74 24.15
N LEU A 89 5.01 2.16 23.19
CA LEU A 89 4.43 1.59 21.98
C LEU A 89 4.37 0.08 22.10
N LYS A 90 3.21 -0.49 21.78
CA LYS A 90 2.99 -1.92 21.57
C LYS A 90 2.55 -2.18 20.14
N MET A 91 3.44 -2.75 19.35
CA MET A 91 3.09 -3.16 17.99
C MET A 91 2.28 -4.46 17.99
N ILE A 92 1.26 -4.52 17.15
CA ILE A 92 0.46 -5.71 16.88
C ILE A 92 0.70 -6.06 15.41
N TRP A 93 1.73 -6.88 15.20
CA TRP A 93 2.15 -7.29 13.88
C TRP A 93 1.14 -8.28 13.26
N CYS A 94 0.73 -8.01 12.04
CA CYS A 94 -0.19 -8.86 11.29
C CYS A 94 0.44 -9.28 9.97
N SER A 95 0.29 -10.55 9.61
CA SER A 95 0.66 -11.04 8.29
C SER A 95 -0.28 -10.46 7.21
N TRP A 96 0.13 -10.54 5.95
CA TRP A 96 -0.72 -10.17 4.80
C TRP A 96 -2.03 -10.97 4.76
N ALA A 97 -2.01 -12.21 5.23
CA ALA A 97 -3.17 -13.11 5.20
C ALA A 97 -4.18 -12.81 6.32
N ASP A 98 -3.70 -12.38 7.51
CA ASP A 98 -4.53 -12.31 8.71
C ASP A 98 -5.07 -10.90 8.99
N PHE A 99 -4.48 -9.86 8.39
CA PHE A 99 -4.74 -8.47 8.77
C PHE A 99 -6.21 -8.08 8.63
N ASP A 100 -6.81 -8.33 7.46
CA ASP A 100 -8.18 -7.88 7.17
C ASP A 100 -9.20 -8.48 8.13
N GLU A 101 -9.04 -9.75 8.50
CA GLU A 101 -9.92 -10.39 9.48
C GLU A 101 -9.70 -9.83 10.89
N ARG A 102 -8.44 -9.71 11.30
CA ARG A 102 -8.09 -9.23 12.64
C ARG A 102 -8.50 -7.78 12.87
N VAL A 103 -8.28 -6.89 11.89
CA VAL A 103 -8.66 -5.48 12.01
C VAL A 103 -10.17 -5.32 12.04
N GLN A 104 -10.89 -6.09 11.22
CA GLN A 104 -12.36 -6.07 11.22
C GLN A 104 -12.93 -6.54 12.57
N LEU A 105 -12.37 -7.60 13.15
CA LEU A 105 -12.78 -8.09 14.46
C LEU A 105 -12.50 -7.05 15.55
N ALA A 106 -11.31 -6.44 15.54
CA ALA A 106 -10.93 -5.43 16.52
C ALA A 106 -11.82 -4.18 16.48
N ILE A 107 -12.10 -3.65 15.27
CA ILE A 107 -12.98 -2.49 15.09
C ILE A 107 -14.42 -2.83 15.53
N ASN A 108 -14.96 -3.97 15.10
CA ASN A 108 -16.33 -4.37 15.44
C ASN A 108 -16.47 -4.74 16.93
N GLY A 109 -15.42 -5.26 17.55
CA GLY A 109 -15.38 -5.60 18.97
C GLY A 109 -15.17 -4.39 19.88
N GLY A 110 -14.78 -3.23 19.31
CA GLY A 110 -14.43 -2.05 20.10
C GLY A 110 -13.14 -2.25 20.91
N ASP A 111 -12.20 -3.05 20.38
CA ASP A 111 -10.91 -3.29 21.03
C ASP A 111 -10.15 -1.98 21.25
N PRO A 112 -9.45 -1.81 22.38
CA PRO A 112 -8.71 -0.59 22.68
C PRO A 112 -7.39 -0.56 21.90
N ILE A 113 -7.49 -0.36 20.60
CA ILE A 113 -6.37 -0.13 19.66
C ILE A 113 -6.33 1.36 19.38
N ASP A 114 -5.14 1.96 19.41
CA ASP A 114 -4.97 3.40 19.20
C ASP A 114 -4.77 3.75 17.74
N ILE A 115 -3.97 2.95 17.02
CA ILE A 115 -3.61 3.21 15.63
C ILE A 115 -3.85 1.96 14.77
N TYR A 116 -4.56 2.16 13.65
CA TYR A 116 -4.72 1.16 12.61
C TYR A 116 -3.99 1.55 11.33
N PHE A 117 -3.31 0.59 10.71
CA PHE A 117 -3.01 0.74 9.29
C PHE A 117 -4.30 0.68 8.48
N THR A 118 -4.43 1.55 7.47
CA THR A 118 -5.54 1.57 6.51
C THR A 118 -5.04 1.98 5.12
N SER A 119 -5.86 1.80 4.10
CA SER A 119 -5.50 2.19 2.73
C SER A 119 -6.74 2.25 1.83
N SER A 120 -6.54 2.65 0.57
CA SER A 120 -7.55 2.58 -0.49
C SER A 120 -7.80 1.17 -1.02
N TRP A 121 -6.96 0.19 -0.70
CA TRP A 121 -6.98 -1.16 -1.30
C TRP A 121 -7.22 -2.29 -0.29
N THR A 122 -7.32 -2.00 1.01
CA THR A 122 -7.65 -3.00 2.04
C THR A 122 -9.15 -3.29 2.02
N PRO A 123 -9.61 -4.54 1.79
CA PRO A 123 -11.03 -4.83 1.54
C PRO A 123 -11.95 -4.54 2.72
N ASN A 124 -11.52 -4.89 3.94
CA ASN A 124 -12.33 -4.77 5.15
C ASN A 124 -11.98 -3.56 6.02
N ASN A 125 -10.98 -2.81 5.63
CA ASN A 125 -10.44 -1.67 6.35
C ASN A 125 -10.09 -0.54 5.37
N GLU A 126 -10.91 -0.34 4.34
CA GLU A 126 -10.75 0.74 3.38
C GLU A 126 -10.98 2.08 4.07
N TYR A 127 -10.08 3.02 3.83
CA TYR A 127 -9.99 4.30 4.54
C TYR A 127 -11.31 5.09 4.55
N ALA A 128 -11.88 5.37 3.38
CA ALA A 128 -13.08 6.21 3.28
C ALA A 128 -14.31 5.52 3.89
N ALA A 129 -14.44 4.20 3.67
CA ALA A 129 -15.53 3.42 4.24
C ALA A 129 -15.47 3.37 5.76
N MET A 130 -14.29 3.22 6.35
CA MET A 130 -14.13 3.19 7.82
C MET A 130 -14.29 4.58 8.45
N ALA A 131 -13.81 5.65 7.80
CA ALA A 131 -14.06 7.03 8.21
C ALA A 131 -15.57 7.32 8.24
N LYS A 132 -16.29 6.90 7.20
CA LYS A 132 -17.75 7.08 7.11
C LYS A 132 -18.52 6.29 8.17
N LYS A 133 -18.04 5.10 8.54
CA LYS A 133 -18.62 4.28 9.62
C LYS A 133 -18.30 4.83 11.03
N GLY A 134 -17.47 5.85 11.15
CA GLY A 134 -17.08 6.42 12.44
C GLY A 134 -16.11 5.56 13.22
N ALA A 135 -15.26 4.77 12.54
CA ALA A 135 -14.21 3.98 13.18
C ALA A 135 -12.97 4.82 13.52
N TYR A 136 -12.79 5.96 12.85
CA TYR A 136 -11.61 6.81 12.93
C TYR A 136 -11.94 8.20 13.45
N VAL A 137 -11.02 8.76 14.24
CA VAL A 137 -11.08 10.13 14.74
C VAL A 137 -10.84 11.11 13.59
N ARG A 138 -11.66 12.17 13.50
CA ARG A 138 -11.39 13.28 12.62
C ARG A 138 -10.27 14.15 13.19
N LEU A 139 -9.17 14.29 12.44
CA LEU A 139 -7.94 14.91 12.93
C LEU A 139 -7.92 16.45 12.74
N ASP A 140 -8.65 16.95 11.76
CA ASP A 140 -8.77 18.37 11.38
C ASP A 140 -10.11 19.00 11.79
N ASN A 141 -10.78 18.46 12.81
CA ASN A 141 -12.07 18.98 13.27
C ASN A 141 -11.92 20.46 13.69
N PRO A 142 -12.69 21.40 13.11
CA PRO A 142 -12.56 22.84 13.41
C PRO A 142 -12.78 23.21 14.88
N GLU A 143 -13.57 22.42 15.63
CA GLU A 143 -13.83 22.63 17.04
C GLU A 143 -12.73 22.06 17.95
N ASN A 144 -11.96 21.08 17.45
CA ASN A 144 -10.86 20.44 18.17
C ASN A 144 -9.83 19.90 17.17
N ASN A 145 -9.01 20.80 16.60
CA ASN A 145 -8.03 20.47 15.58
C ASN A 145 -6.81 19.77 16.21
N LEU A 146 -6.83 18.43 16.18
CA LEU A 146 -5.73 17.63 16.72
C LEU A 146 -4.44 17.80 15.92
N LEU A 147 -4.53 18.03 14.58
CA LEU A 147 -3.34 18.26 13.75
C LEU A 147 -2.60 19.52 14.18
N GLU A 148 -3.29 20.62 14.37
CA GLU A 148 -2.67 21.88 14.83
C GLU A 148 -2.05 21.73 16.21
N LYS A 149 -2.74 21.03 17.11
CA LYS A 149 -2.31 20.90 18.51
C LYS A 149 -1.16 19.93 18.72
N TYR A 150 -1.18 18.76 18.04
CA TYR A 150 -0.27 17.65 18.34
C TYR A 150 0.72 17.33 17.22
N ALA A 151 0.50 17.84 16.01
CA ALA A 151 1.32 17.56 14.84
C ALA A 151 1.35 18.74 13.83
N PRO A 152 1.63 19.99 14.27
CA PRO A 152 1.47 21.18 13.43
C PRO A 152 2.32 21.18 12.16
N ASN A 153 3.44 20.46 12.15
CA ASN A 153 4.37 20.41 11.04
C ASN A 153 4.23 19.13 10.18
N LEU A 154 3.29 18.26 10.50
CA LEU A 154 3.22 16.93 9.87
C LEU A 154 3.01 17.03 8.36
N PHE A 155 1.96 17.71 7.91
CA PHE A 155 1.67 17.81 6.48
C PHE A 155 2.65 18.70 5.72
N SER A 156 3.36 19.62 6.38
CA SER A 156 4.45 20.39 5.75
C SER A 156 5.71 19.53 5.52
N ALA A 157 5.87 18.45 6.28
CA ALA A 157 6.94 17.47 6.09
C ALA A 157 6.63 16.43 5.00
N LEU A 158 5.37 16.36 4.55
CA LEU A 158 4.89 15.44 3.52
C LEU A 158 4.70 16.15 2.18
N HIS A 159 4.40 15.39 1.14
CA HIS A 159 4.07 15.96 -0.16
C HIS A 159 2.69 16.64 -0.12
N PRO A 160 2.49 17.86 -0.70
CA PRO A 160 1.23 18.61 -0.59
C PRO A 160 -0.02 17.84 -1.03
N LEU A 161 0.08 17.05 -2.11
CA LEU A 161 -1.05 16.26 -2.63
C LEU A 161 -1.49 15.12 -1.69
N LEU A 162 -0.69 14.76 -0.68
CA LEU A 162 -1.12 13.79 0.33
C LEU A 162 -2.19 14.35 1.25
N ALA A 163 -2.15 15.64 1.58
CA ALA A 163 -3.21 16.31 2.33
C ALA A 163 -4.53 16.33 1.54
N GLU A 164 -4.48 16.69 0.25
CA GLU A 164 -5.65 16.66 -0.64
C GLU A 164 -6.20 15.23 -0.79
N GLY A 165 -5.33 14.25 -1.00
CA GLY A 165 -5.71 12.85 -1.09
C GLY A 165 -6.29 12.27 0.20
N ALA A 166 -5.90 12.77 1.37
CA ALA A 166 -6.41 12.33 2.67
C ALA A 166 -7.81 12.86 3.00
N LEU A 167 -8.28 13.90 2.32
CA LEU A 167 -9.64 14.43 2.53
C LEU A 167 -10.68 13.40 2.11
N THR A 168 -11.64 13.10 3.00
CA THR A 168 -12.76 12.18 2.72
C THR A 168 -14.00 12.56 3.49
N GLU A 169 -15.18 12.18 2.99
CA GLU A 169 -16.41 12.25 3.76
C GLU A 169 -16.40 11.18 4.84
N GLY A 170 -16.44 11.58 6.09
CA GLY A 170 -16.47 10.71 7.25
C GLY A 170 -17.74 10.92 8.09
N SER A 171 -17.79 10.30 9.26
CA SER A 171 -18.93 10.41 10.20
C SER A 171 -19.15 11.83 10.75
N GLU A 172 -18.08 12.64 10.76
CA GLU A 172 -18.10 14.05 11.20
C GLU A 172 -17.99 15.04 10.03
N GLY A 173 -18.38 14.63 8.81
CA GLY A 173 -18.31 15.41 7.58
C GLY A 173 -16.96 15.30 6.86
N MET A 174 -16.77 16.17 5.87
CA MET A 174 -15.53 16.22 5.07
C MET A 174 -14.34 16.60 5.95
N GLY A 175 -13.28 15.78 5.94
CA GLY A 175 -12.10 16.00 6.76
C GLY A 175 -11.00 14.96 6.58
N ILE A 176 -9.97 15.05 7.40
CA ILE A 176 -8.81 14.13 7.45
C ILE A 176 -9.01 13.17 8.63
N TYR A 177 -9.06 11.87 8.35
CA TYR A 177 -9.27 10.80 9.33
C TYR A 177 -8.09 9.83 9.44
N ALA A 178 -7.04 10.02 8.63
CA ALA A 178 -5.80 9.25 8.70
C ALA A 178 -4.62 10.04 8.13
N ILE A 179 -3.41 9.68 8.56
CA ILE A 179 -2.15 10.26 8.09
C ILE A 179 -1.58 9.36 7.00
N PRO A 180 -1.38 9.84 5.76
CA PRO A 180 -0.71 9.08 4.72
C PRO A 180 0.79 8.99 4.97
N THR A 181 1.42 7.92 4.50
CA THR A 181 2.87 7.78 4.47
C THR A 181 3.46 8.47 3.23
N TYR A 182 4.67 9.00 3.34
CA TYR A 182 5.38 9.56 2.18
C TYR A 182 6.36 8.53 1.59
N LYS A 183 5.90 7.91 0.55
CA LYS A 183 6.60 6.93 -0.29
C LYS A 183 6.43 7.33 -1.78
N GLU A 184 6.51 6.40 -2.72
CA GLU A 184 5.98 6.66 -4.06
C GLU A 184 4.47 6.92 -3.97
N ILE A 185 4.07 8.16 -4.23
CA ILE A 185 2.66 8.59 -4.31
C ILE A 185 2.18 8.62 -5.76
N ALA A 186 3.12 8.72 -6.69
CA ALA A 186 2.84 8.56 -8.10
C ALA A 186 2.69 7.07 -8.44
N GLN A 187 1.73 6.75 -9.27
CA GLN A 187 1.57 5.43 -9.87
C GLN A 187 1.99 5.49 -11.34
N GLN A 188 2.98 4.68 -11.71
CA GLN A 188 3.46 4.57 -13.07
C GLN A 188 3.56 3.10 -13.46
N TYR A 189 3.04 2.77 -14.63
CA TYR A 189 3.15 1.42 -15.17
C TYR A 189 4.33 1.36 -16.14
N THR A 190 5.14 0.31 -16.00
CA THR A 190 6.36 0.10 -16.80
C THR A 190 6.39 -1.29 -17.38
N TRP A 191 7.07 -1.42 -18.52
CA TRP A 191 7.60 -2.69 -18.97
C TRP A 191 8.74 -3.11 -18.05
N ASP A 192 8.71 -4.33 -17.52
CA ASP A 192 9.82 -5.00 -16.83
C ASP A 192 10.56 -5.86 -17.86
N ILE A 193 11.71 -5.38 -18.31
CA ILE A 193 12.42 -5.92 -19.47
C ILE A 193 13.69 -6.64 -19.03
N ASN A 194 13.81 -7.92 -19.37
CA ASN A 194 15.09 -8.64 -19.31
C ASN A 194 15.98 -8.21 -20.48
N ALA A 195 16.73 -7.12 -20.30
CA ALA A 195 17.58 -6.54 -21.34
C ALA A 195 18.71 -7.50 -21.77
N THR A 196 19.21 -8.33 -20.85
CA THR A 196 20.20 -9.37 -21.16
C THR A 196 19.65 -10.36 -22.20
N LEU A 197 18.41 -10.82 -22.02
CA LEU A 197 17.78 -11.74 -22.96
C LEU A 197 17.44 -11.06 -24.30
N LEU A 198 16.89 -9.84 -24.26
CA LEU A 198 16.59 -9.09 -25.49
C LEU A 198 17.84 -8.93 -26.34
N LYS A 199 18.95 -8.52 -25.75
CA LYS A 199 20.25 -8.35 -26.44
C LYS A 199 20.75 -9.63 -27.09
N LYS A 200 20.56 -10.80 -26.47
CA LYS A 200 20.90 -12.12 -27.05
C LYS A 200 20.19 -12.33 -28.40
N TYR A 201 18.98 -11.78 -28.57
CA TYR A 201 18.20 -11.90 -29.78
C TYR A 201 18.24 -10.67 -30.69
N GLY A 202 19.14 -9.71 -30.41
CA GLY A 202 19.36 -8.52 -31.23
C GLY A 202 18.29 -7.44 -31.08
N TYR A 203 17.65 -7.40 -29.91
CA TYR A 203 16.73 -6.35 -29.49
C TYR A 203 17.28 -5.55 -28.31
N THR A 204 16.71 -4.38 -28.11
CA THR A 204 17.01 -3.47 -26.99
C THR A 204 15.72 -3.09 -26.27
N PRO A 205 15.77 -2.50 -25.06
CA PRO A 205 14.58 -1.96 -24.41
C PRO A 205 13.83 -0.91 -25.26
N ASP A 206 14.51 -0.21 -26.18
CA ASP A 206 13.87 0.76 -27.07
C ASP A 206 12.92 0.14 -28.10
N ASP A 207 13.07 -1.14 -28.38
CA ASP A 207 12.16 -1.88 -29.27
C ASP A 207 10.83 -2.27 -28.58
N VAL A 208 10.72 -2.09 -27.26
CA VAL A 208 9.52 -2.41 -26.47
C VAL A 208 8.68 -1.14 -26.32
N ASN A 209 7.73 -0.91 -27.20
CA ASN A 209 6.92 0.31 -27.24
C ASN A 209 5.41 0.04 -27.12
N ASP A 210 4.87 -0.77 -28.02
CA ASP A 210 3.45 -1.04 -28.11
C ASP A 210 3.16 -2.53 -27.86
N PHE A 211 2.29 -2.80 -26.89
CA PHE A 211 1.80 -4.15 -26.57
C PHE A 211 1.35 -4.93 -27.83
N TYR A 212 0.66 -4.23 -28.71
CA TYR A 212 0.08 -4.85 -29.91
C TYR A 212 1.13 -5.26 -30.96
N GLU A 213 2.36 -4.77 -30.85
CA GLU A 213 3.46 -4.98 -31.79
C GLU A 213 4.58 -5.89 -31.25
N LEU A 214 4.50 -6.39 -30.00
CA LEU A 214 5.55 -7.22 -29.39
C LEU A 214 5.64 -8.65 -29.98
N GLY A 215 4.68 -9.08 -30.79
CA GLY A 215 4.63 -10.42 -31.36
C GLY A 215 5.93 -10.91 -32.01
N PRO A 216 6.59 -10.13 -32.88
CA PRO A 216 7.86 -10.52 -33.52
C PRO A 216 9.00 -10.76 -32.51
N ILE A 217 9.08 -9.97 -31.46
CA ILE A 217 10.07 -10.13 -30.37
C ILE A 217 9.82 -11.46 -29.66
N PHE A 218 8.57 -11.70 -29.26
CA PHE A 218 8.20 -12.94 -28.55
C PHE A 218 8.44 -14.19 -29.42
N GLU A 219 8.09 -14.13 -30.70
CA GLU A 219 8.27 -15.24 -31.62
C GLU A 219 9.74 -15.63 -31.75
N LYS A 220 10.63 -14.63 -31.99
CA LYS A 220 12.06 -14.86 -32.16
C LYS A 220 12.70 -15.45 -30.89
N ILE A 221 12.33 -14.91 -29.73
CA ILE A 221 12.87 -15.40 -28.45
C ILE A 221 12.37 -16.83 -28.18
N LYS A 222 11.09 -17.10 -28.39
CA LYS A 222 10.51 -18.42 -28.19
C LYS A 222 11.14 -19.48 -29.10
N GLN A 223 11.39 -19.14 -30.36
CA GLN A 223 12.10 -20.04 -31.29
C GLN A 223 13.52 -20.37 -30.81
N GLY A 224 14.20 -19.41 -30.21
CA GLY A 224 15.58 -19.58 -29.73
C GLY A 224 15.68 -20.26 -28.37
N GLU A 225 14.75 -20.00 -27.43
CA GLU A 225 14.76 -20.59 -26.08
C GLU A 225 14.02 -21.93 -26.00
N GLY A 226 13.14 -22.22 -26.97
CA GLY A 226 12.41 -23.48 -27.07
C GLY A 226 10.95 -23.40 -26.67
N LYS A 227 10.22 -24.51 -26.91
CA LYS A 227 8.76 -24.57 -26.80
C LYS A 227 8.21 -24.31 -25.39
N ASP A 228 8.99 -24.63 -24.36
CA ASP A 228 8.59 -24.51 -22.96
C ASP A 228 8.98 -23.16 -22.35
N PHE A 229 9.59 -22.26 -23.13
CA PHE A 229 9.86 -20.90 -22.74
C PHE A 229 8.68 -19.98 -23.11
N TYR A 230 8.22 -19.17 -22.15
CA TYR A 230 7.12 -18.22 -22.30
C TYR A 230 7.68 -16.81 -22.17
N PRO A 231 7.95 -16.11 -23.29
CA PRO A 231 8.66 -14.84 -23.27
C PRO A 231 7.88 -13.69 -22.61
N PHE A 232 6.56 -13.77 -22.54
CA PHE A 232 5.73 -12.74 -21.96
C PHE A 232 5.21 -13.14 -20.58
N ASN A 233 5.55 -12.35 -19.55
CA ASN A 233 5.22 -12.60 -18.14
C ASN A 233 4.52 -11.40 -17.48
N PRO A 234 3.39 -10.92 -18.03
CA PRO A 234 2.70 -9.75 -17.51
C PRO A 234 1.92 -10.04 -16.24
N GLU A 235 1.64 -8.99 -15.48
CA GLU A 235 0.49 -8.95 -14.60
C GLU A 235 -0.72 -8.43 -15.39
N PRO A 236 -1.75 -9.24 -15.66
CA PRO A 236 -2.80 -8.87 -16.60
C PRO A 236 -3.57 -7.60 -16.22
N ALA A 237 -3.78 -7.36 -14.92
CA ALA A 237 -4.47 -6.15 -14.45
C ALA A 237 -3.61 -4.89 -14.61
N VAL A 238 -2.29 -4.99 -14.44
CA VAL A 238 -1.35 -3.89 -14.70
C VAL A 238 -1.26 -3.64 -16.21
N LEU A 239 -1.09 -4.70 -16.99
CA LEU A 239 -1.00 -4.60 -18.44
C LEU A 239 -2.25 -3.96 -19.05
N GLU A 240 -3.43 -4.35 -18.61
CA GLU A 240 -4.68 -3.81 -19.13
C GLU A 240 -4.79 -2.30 -18.92
N ARG A 241 -4.49 -1.82 -17.71
CA ARG A 241 -4.45 -0.38 -17.40
C ARG A 241 -3.42 0.36 -18.25
N MET A 242 -2.24 -0.22 -18.36
CA MET A 242 -1.11 0.34 -19.09
C MET A 242 -1.42 0.55 -20.57
N VAL A 243 -2.07 -0.44 -21.22
CA VAL A 243 -2.30 -0.39 -22.68
C VAL A 243 -3.59 0.32 -23.08
N ASN A 244 -4.54 0.47 -22.17
CA ASN A 244 -5.82 1.12 -22.41
C ASN A 244 -5.89 2.56 -21.91
N SER A 245 -4.83 3.07 -21.28
CA SER A 245 -4.79 4.41 -20.67
C SER A 245 -6.03 4.64 -19.80
N ASN A 246 -6.29 3.73 -18.88
CA ASN A 246 -7.38 3.84 -17.92
C ASN A 246 -6.89 3.51 -16.50
N ASP A 247 -7.62 3.97 -15.49
CA ASP A 247 -7.36 3.63 -14.10
C ASP A 247 -8.67 3.29 -13.39
N TYR A 248 -8.56 2.64 -12.23
CA TYR A 248 -9.70 2.18 -11.48
C TYR A 248 -10.09 3.19 -10.39
N VAL A 249 -11.37 3.22 -10.09
CA VAL A 249 -11.92 4.14 -9.07
C VAL A 249 -12.42 3.40 -7.83
N ASP A 250 -12.41 2.08 -7.88
CA ASP A 250 -12.93 1.24 -6.80
C ASP A 250 -12.11 -0.06 -6.64
N ASN A 251 -12.23 -0.68 -5.48
CA ASN A 251 -11.55 -1.93 -5.17
C ASN A 251 -12.13 -3.16 -5.88
N THR A 252 -13.30 -3.03 -6.51
CA THR A 252 -13.94 -4.14 -7.23
C THR A 252 -13.42 -4.30 -8.64
N LEU A 253 -12.65 -3.33 -9.13
CA LEU A 253 -12.09 -3.28 -10.48
C LEU A 253 -13.17 -3.34 -11.59
N LEU A 254 -14.39 -2.91 -11.29
CA LEU A 254 -15.53 -2.88 -12.21
C LEU A 254 -15.60 -1.57 -12.99
N LEU A 255 -15.22 -0.48 -12.34
CA LEU A 255 -15.33 0.88 -12.82
C LEU A 255 -13.97 1.42 -13.24
N THR A 256 -13.98 2.21 -14.31
CA THR A 256 -12.77 2.84 -14.82
C THR A 256 -13.09 4.24 -15.37
N TYR A 257 -12.06 5.05 -15.53
CA TYR A 257 -12.08 6.30 -16.28
C TYR A 257 -10.86 6.34 -17.20
N GLU A 258 -10.98 7.07 -18.30
CA GLU A 258 -9.85 7.30 -19.21
C GLU A 258 -8.94 8.37 -18.65
N PHE A 259 -7.63 8.11 -18.57
CA PHE A 259 -6.67 9.13 -18.25
C PHE A 259 -5.79 9.48 -19.46
N ASP A 260 -5.29 10.72 -19.51
CA ASP A 260 -4.32 11.13 -20.50
C ASP A 260 -2.93 10.58 -20.13
N PRO A 261 -2.32 9.67 -20.92
CA PRO A 261 -1.06 9.04 -20.57
C PRO A 261 0.16 9.99 -20.66
N VAL A 262 -0.02 11.17 -21.26
CA VAL A 262 1.01 12.20 -21.41
C VAL A 262 0.82 13.33 -20.40
N ASP A 263 -0.42 13.76 -20.18
CA ASP A 263 -0.79 14.81 -19.24
C ASP A 263 -1.98 14.39 -18.38
N PRO A 264 -1.76 13.64 -17.28
CA PRO A 264 -2.84 13.15 -16.41
C PRO A 264 -3.80 14.21 -15.89
N SER A 265 -3.39 15.49 -15.82
CA SER A 265 -4.28 16.59 -15.42
C SER A 265 -5.40 16.89 -16.43
N LYS A 266 -5.30 16.35 -17.65
CA LYS A 266 -6.31 16.44 -18.71
C LYS A 266 -7.19 15.19 -18.84
N SER A 267 -7.07 14.26 -17.89
CA SER A 267 -7.84 13.03 -17.88
C SER A 267 -9.35 13.28 -17.86
N GLY A 268 -10.10 12.29 -18.35
CA GLY A 268 -11.56 12.32 -18.34
C GLY A 268 -12.15 12.27 -16.92
N THR A 269 -13.39 12.72 -16.80
CA THR A 269 -14.17 12.69 -15.56
C THR A 269 -15.46 11.89 -15.72
N GLU A 270 -15.52 10.98 -16.68
CA GLU A 270 -16.64 10.07 -16.92
C GLU A 270 -16.27 8.66 -16.46
N ILE A 271 -17.07 8.12 -15.55
CA ILE A 271 -16.91 6.74 -15.07
C ILE A 271 -17.63 5.79 -16.03
N LYS A 272 -16.96 4.71 -16.41
CA LYS A 272 -17.42 3.69 -17.34
C LYS A 272 -17.32 2.29 -16.73
N SER A 273 -18.13 1.36 -17.24
CA SER A 273 -17.90 -0.06 -17.04
C SER A 273 -16.61 -0.47 -17.76
N ARG A 274 -15.64 -0.98 -17.00
CA ARG A 274 -14.32 -1.39 -17.50
C ARG A 274 -14.41 -2.37 -18.67
N TYR A 275 -15.25 -3.38 -18.51
CA TYR A 275 -15.33 -4.52 -19.43
C TYR A 275 -16.11 -4.23 -20.72
N GLU A 276 -16.80 -3.08 -20.78
CA GLU A 276 -17.55 -2.63 -21.97
C GLU A 276 -16.75 -1.65 -22.83
N THR A 277 -15.55 -1.26 -22.42
CA THR A 277 -14.72 -0.34 -23.20
C THR A 277 -14.19 -1.01 -24.48
N PRO A 278 -14.08 -0.27 -25.59
CA PRO A 278 -13.45 -0.79 -26.82
C PRO A 278 -12.00 -1.22 -26.58
N GLY A 279 -11.28 -0.55 -25.69
CA GLY A 279 -9.92 -0.89 -25.28
C GLY A 279 -9.84 -2.27 -24.64
N TYR A 280 -10.75 -2.59 -23.71
CA TYR A 280 -10.79 -3.91 -23.09
C TYR A 280 -11.02 -5.04 -24.09
N LYS A 281 -11.94 -4.84 -25.04
CA LYS A 281 -12.16 -5.83 -26.11
C LYS A 281 -10.89 -6.08 -26.92
N LYS A 282 -10.24 -5.01 -27.40
CA LYS A 282 -8.99 -5.12 -28.18
C LYS A 282 -7.88 -5.80 -27.38
N PHE A 283 -7.81 -5.50 -26.07
CA PHE A 283 -6.85 -6.09 -25.16
C PHE A 283 -7.03 -7.62 -25.04
N VAL A 284 -8.24 -8.10 -24.72
CA VAL A 284 -8.47 -9.56 -24.53
C VAL A 284 -8.33 -10.33 -25.85
N GLU A 285 -8.64 -9.73 -27.01
CA GLU A 285 -8.39 -10.32 -28.32
C GLU A 285 -6.88 -10.53 -28.55
N LYS A 286 -6.04 -9.54 -28.20
CA LYS A 286 -4.59 -9.65 -28.32
C LYS A 286 -3.98 -10.62 -27.32
N MET A 287 -4.48 -10.63 -26.07
CA MET A 287 -4.10 -11.63 -25.08
C MET A 287 -4.41 -13.05 -25.54
N ARG A 288 -5.56 -13.25 -26.19
CA ARG A 288 -5.91 -14.55 -26.79
C ARG A 288 -4.95 -14.96 -27.89
N GLU A 289 -4.57 -14.04 -28.78
CA GLU A 289 -3.56 -14.28 -29.82
C GLU A 289 -2.24 -14.74 -29.19
N TYR A 290 -1.73 -14.01 -28.18
CA TYR A 290 -0.47 -14.31 -27.53
C TYR A 290 -0.51 -15.63 -26.74
N TYR A 291 -1.63 -15.94 -26.11
CA TYR A 291 -1.84 -17.20 -25.42
C TYR A 291 -1.79 -18.38 -26.40
N LEU A 292 -2.50 -18.31 -27.51
CA LEU A 292 -2.54 -19.37 -28.53
C LEU A 292 -1.19 -19.59 -29.21
N LYS A 293 -0.37 -18.55 -29.35
CA LYS A 293 1.01 -18.65 -29.86
C LYS A 293 1.99 -19.17 -28.78
N GLY A 294 1.51 -19.38 -27.56
CA GLY A 294 2.33 -19.85 -26.44
C GLY A 294 3.37 -18.82 -25.98
N TYR A 295 3.11 -17.53 -26.13
CA TYR A 295 3.96 -16.49 -25.57
C TYR A 295 3.70 -16.30 -24.09
N ILE A 296 2.49 -16.60 -23.62
CA ILE A 296 2.05 -16.54 -22.23
C ILE A 296 1.93 -17.96 -21.68
N SER A 297 2.37 -18.19 -20.45
CA SER A 297 2.24 -19.48 -19.78
C SER A 297 0.77 -19.89 -19.61
N PRO A 298 0.40 -21.14 -19.89
CA PRO A 298 -0.95 -21.66 -19.61
C PRO A 298 -1.40 -21.47 -18.16
N GLU A 299 -0.46 -21.45 -17.21
CA GLU A 299 -0.71 -21.24 -15.78
C GLU A 299 -1.16 -19.82 -15.45
N ALA A 300 -0.99 -18.86 -16.36
CA ALA A 300 -1.48 -17.47 -16.18
C ALA A 300 -3.02 -17.39 -16.05
N ALA A 301 -3.75 -18.41 -16.50
CA ALA A 301 -5.20 -18.51 -16.33
C ALA A 301 -5.64 -18.91 -14.90
N ASN A 302 -4.72 -19.33 -14.03
CA ASN A 302 -5.02 -19.69 -12.66
C ASN A 302 -4.62 -18.55 -11.71
N ALA A 303 -5.59 -17.74 -11.31
CA ALA A 303 -5.36 -16.60 -10.41
C ALA A 303 -4.65 -16.96 -9.10
N LYS A 304 -4.87 -18.17 -8.56
CA LYS A 304 -4.23 -18.60 -7.30
C LYS A 304 -2.72 -18.81 -7.43
N THR A 305 -2.26 -19.29 -8.59
CA THR A 305 -0.86 -19.63 -8.83
C THR A 305 -0.15 -18.59 -9.71
N MET A 306 -0.90 -17.72 -10.39
CA MET A 306 -0.35 -16.73 -11.32
C MET A 306 0.71 -15.85 -10.67
N ILE A 307 0.44 -15.29 -9.50
CA ILE A 307 1.36 -14.38 -8.80
C ILE A 307 2.65 -15.08 -8.42
N SER A 308 2.56 -16.29 -7.81
CA SER A 308 3.75 -17.06 -7.41
C SER A 308 4.56 -17.53 -8.60
N ASN A 309 3.90 -17.97 -9.69
CA ASN A 309 4.57 -18.43 -10.91
C ASN A 309 5.23 -17.26 -11.65
N ARG A 310 4.58 -16.08 -11.69
CA ARG A 310 5.16 -14.85 -12.23
C ARG A 310 6.43 -14.47 -11.47
N ALA A 311 6.36 -14.39 -10.15
CA ALA A 311 7.50 -14.05 -9.29
C ALA A 311 8.65 -15.06 -9.42
N ALA A 312 8.36 -16.36 -9.54
CA ALA A 312 9.38 -17.40 -9.76
C ALA A 312 10.11 -17.23 -11.10
N LYS A 313 9.38 -16.89 -12.17
CA LYS A 313 9.99 -16.62 -13.49
C LYS A 313 10.82 -15.34 -13.47
N GLU A 314 10.35 -14.29 -12.83
CA GLU A 314 11.11 -13.06 -12.63
C GLU A 314 12.41 -13.33 -11.87
N SER A 315 12.33 -14.03 -10.72
CA SER A 315 13.49 -14.35 -9.89
C SER A 315 14.51 -15.23 -10.60
N SER A 316 14.07 -16.11 -11.51
CA SER A 316 14.96 -16.99 -12.30
C SER A 316 15.41 -16.39 -13.63
N GLY A 317 14.95 -15.17 -14.00
CA GLY A 317 15.21 -14.56 -15.31
C GLY A 317 14.55 -15.27 -16.49
N GLN A 318 13.58 -16.16 -16.27
CA GLN A 318 12.89 -16.95 -17.29
C GLN A 318 11.71 -16.20 -17.92
N TYR A 319 11.96 -14.99 -18.36
CA TYR A 319 11.02 -14.14 -19.09
C TYR A 319 11.80 -13.17 -19.97
N ALA A 320 11.15 -12.59 -20.97
CA ALA A 320 11.73 -11.51 -21.77
C ALA A 320 11.14 -10.15 -21.40
N ILE A 321 9.81 -10.06 -21.35
CA ILE A 321 9.08 -8.83 -21.04
C ILE A 321 7.97 -9.17 -20.05
N GLY A 322 7.90 -8.39 -18.98
CA GLY A 322 6.83 -8.38 -18.00
C GLY A 322 6.23 -6.99 -17.85
N THR A 323 5.44 -6.79 -16.80
CA THR A 323 4.89 -5.48 -16.42
C THR A 323 5.11 -5.24 -14.93
N GLN A 324 5.29 -3.97 -14.55
CA GLN A 324 5.54 -3.57 -13.18
C GLN A 324 4.84 -2.26 -12.83
N VAL A 325 4.37 -2.16 -11.60
CA VAL A 325 4.11 -0.85 -10.98
C VAL A 325 5.46 -0.34 -10.49
N TYR A 326 5.94 0.74 -11.07
CA TYR A 326 7.28 1.24 -10.83
C TYR A 326 7.44 1.84 -9.44
N SER A 327 8.60 1.59 -8.85
CA SER A 327 9.13 2.30 -7.69
C SER A 327 10.58 2.67 -7.98
N PRO A 328 11.04 3.87 -7.66
CA PRO A 328 12.41 4.29 -7.92
C PRO A 328 13.45 3.31 -7.37
N GLY A 329 14.43 2.94 -8.20
CA GLY A 329 15.47 1.95 -7.87
C GLY A 329 15.08 0.48 -8.07
N HIS A 330 13.85 0.19 -8.49
CA HIS A 330 13.39 -1.19 -8.72
C HIS A 330 14.25 -1.93 -9.76
N ASP A 331 14.57 -1.30 -10.87
CA ASP A 331 15.41 -1.85 -11.94
C ASP A 331 16.81 -2.24 -11.47
N LEU A 332 17.43 -1.42 -10.63
CA LEU A 332 18.73 -1.71 -10.03
C LEU A 332 18.67 -2.88 -9.05
N ALA A 333 17.69 -2.85 -8.14
CA ALA A 333 17.48 -3.93 -7.17
C ALA A 333 17.14 -5.26 -7.87
N ALA A 334 16.28 -5.22 -8.89
CA ALA A 334 15.90 -6.39 -9.68
C ALA A 334 17.09 -6.94 -10.47
N SER A 335 17.92 -6.07 -11.07
CA SER A 335 19.14 -6.48 -11.78
C SER A 335 20.11 -7.21 -10.86
N ALA A 336 20.37 -6.66 -9.67
CA ALA A 336 21.24 -7.27 -8.68
C ALA A 336 20.69 -8.62 -8.18
N ALA A 337 19.42 -8.67 -7.83
CA ALA A 337 18.77 -9.89 -7.29
C ALA A 337 18.70 -11.03 -8.31
N ARG A 338 18.48 -10.70 -9.58
CA ARG A 338 18.30 -11.69 -10.67
C ARG A 338 19.59 -12.01 -11.43
N ASN A 339 20.67 -11.27 -11.17
CA ASN A 339 21.94 -11.34 -11.90
C ASN A 339 21.78 -11.22 -13.43
N ILE A 340 20.92 -10.33 -13.88
CA ILE A 340 20.64 -9.95 -15.27
C ILE A 340 20.44 -8.44 -15.34
N GLU A 341 20.58 -7.85 -16.52
CA GLU A 341 20.19 -6.46 -16.73
C GLU A 341 18.68 -6.36 -16.86
N VAL A 342 18.03 -5.70 -15.88
CA VAL A 342 16.59 -5.36 -15.89
C VAL A 342 16.43 -3.87 -16.18
N VAL A 343 15.54 -3.55 -17.10
CA VAL A 343 15.18 -2.16 -17.43
C VAL A 343 13.67 -1.98 -17.24
N CYS A 344 13.29 -1.04 -16.38
CA CYS A 344 11.90 -0.59 -16.23
C CYS A 344 11.63 0.56 -17.20
N LYS A 345 11.01 0.27 -18.35
CA LYS A 345 10.66 1.29 -19.35
C LYS A 345 9.26 1.83 -19.09
N PRO A 346 9.08 3.14 -18.82
CA PRO A 346 7.76 3.72 -18.66
C PRO A 346 6.88 3.53 -19.90
N ALA A 347 5.65 3.09 -19.69
CA ALA A 347 4.63 3.02 -20.75
C ALA A 347 3.75 4.27 -20.78
N GLN A 348 3.78 5.06 -19.71
CA GLN A 348 2.98 6.26 -19.53
C GLN A 348 3.61 7.18 -18.48
N SER A 349 3.12 8.42 -18.39
CA SER A 349 3.49 9.34 -17.30
C SER A 349 3.00 8.82 -15.95
N GLY A 350 3.70 9.20 -14.88
CA GLY A 350 3.24 8.97 -13.52
C GLY A 350 1.96 9.74 -13.22
N ILE A 351 0.99 9.09 -12.59
CA ILE A 351 -0.29 9.68 -12.17
C ILE A 351 -0.36 9.77 -10.65
N ILE A 352 -0.99 10.83 -10.14
CA ILE A 352 -1.37 10.93 -8.73
C ILE A 352 -2.90 10.92 -8.67
N SER A 353 -3.43 9.85 -8.08
CA SER A 353 -4.87 9.61 -7.91
C SER A 353 -5.24 9.47 -6.44
N THR A 354 -6.52 9.47 -6.14
CA THR A 354 -7.02 9.18 -4.77
C THR A 354 -6.52 7.82 -4.28
N VAL A 355 -6.50 6.83 -5.15
CA VAL A 355 -6.02 5.48 -4.81
C VAL A 355 -4.53 5.49 -4.49
N SER A 356 -3.71 6.20 -5.27
CA SER A 356 -2.26 6.22 -5.06
C SER A 356 -1.84 7.02 -3.82
N THR A 357 -2.51 8.15 -3.54
CA THR A 357 -2.24 8.97 -2.33
C THR A 357 -2.69 8.29 -1.04
N ARG A 358 -3.65 7.36 -1.11
CA ARG A 358 -4.14 6.55 0.01
C ARG A 358 -3.56 5.14 0.04
N GLY A 359 -2.45 4.91 -0.63
CA GLY A 359 -1.83 3.59 -0.75
C GLY A 359 -1.32 3.00 0.58
N ALA A 360 -1.02 3.83 1.58
CA ALA A 360 -0.68 3.44 2.94
C ALA A 360 -0.96 4.62 3.88
N MET A 361 -1.75 4.39 4.92
CA MET A 361 -2.19 5.42 5.86
C MET A 361 -2.28 4.86 7.28
N HIS A 362 -2.29 5.75 8.27
CA HIS A 362 -2.51 5.41 9.68
C HIS A 362 -3.66 6.23 10.24
N ALA A 363 -4.71 5.55 10.66
CA ALA A 363 -5.88 6.13 11.28
C ALA A 363 -5.80 5.98 12.81
N ILE A 364 -6.24 7.01 13.53
CA ILE A 364 -6.42 6.94 14.97
C ILE A 364 -7.84 6.44 15.25
N SER A 365 -7.93 5.37 16.05
CA SER A 365 -9.21 4.75 16.40
C SER A 365 -10.03 5.65 17.31
N VAL A 366 -11.35 5.62 17.15
CA VAL A 366 -12.28 6.25 18.13
C VAL A 366 -12.24 5.56 19.51
N THR A 367 -11.66 4.36 19.61
CA THR A 367 -11.45 3.64 20.87
C THR A 367 -10.12 3.99 21.54
N SER A 368 -9.30 4.87 20.92
CA SER A 368 -8.05 5.32 21.52
C SER A 368 -8.31 6.09 22.80
N SER A 369 -7.55 5.75 23.84
CA SER A 369 -7.62 6.44 25.12
C SER A 369 -6.91 7.80 25.12
N ASP A 370 -5.98 8.03 24.18
CA ASP A 370 -5.24 9.26 24.01
C ASP A 370 -4.93 9.53 22.52
N PRO A 371 -5.93 10.02 21.76
CA PRO A 371 -5.74 10.32 20.33
C PRO A 371 -4.65 11.36 20.06
N GLY A 372 -4.46 12.32 20.97
CA GLY A 372 -3.40 13.33 20.87
C GLY A 372 -2.02 12.71 20.92
N ARG A 373 -1.79 11.81 21.89
CA ARG A 373 -0.51 11.13 22.04
C ARG A 373 -0.25 10.15 20.87
N ALA A 374 -1.29 9.49 20.36
CA ALA A 374 -1.23 8.67 19.16
C ALA A 374 -0.81 9.50 17.94
N LEU A 375 -1.34 10.71 17.80
CA LEU A 375 -0.96 11.63 16.72
C LEU A 375 0.48 12.15 16.86
N MET A 376 0.95 12.42 18.10
CA MET A 376 2.35 12.78 18.34
C MET A 376 3.29 11.64 17.92
N LEU A 377 2.93 10.39 18.18
CA LEU A 377 3.71 9.23 17.70
C LEU A 377 3.78 9.19 16.17
N LEU A 378 2.65 9.34 15.48
CA LEU A 378 2.61 9.36 14.01
C LEU A 378 3.41 10.56 13.45
N ASN A 379 3.38 11.71 14.13
CA ASN A 379 4.23 12.83 13.77
C ASN A 379 5.72 12.49 13.87
N LEU A 380 6.16 11.88 15.00
CA LEU A 380 7.56 11.46 15.16
C LEU A 380 7.98 10.45 14.09
N VAL A 381 7.16 9.46 13.77
CA VAL A 381 7.47 8.47 12.72
C VAL A 381 7.72 9.14 11.35
N ASN A 382 7.05 10.26 11.08
CA ASN A 382 7.20 11.00 9.82
C ASN A 382 8.26 12.12 9.86
N THR A 383 8.74 12.53 11.04
CA THR A 383 9.64 13.68 11.20
C THR A 383 10.94 13.37 11.94
N ASP A 384 11.03 12.25 12.62
CA ASP A 384 12.21 11.85 13.40
C ASP A 384 12.90 10.62 12.78
N PRO A 385 14.05 10.81 12.08
CA PRO A 385 14.78 9.71 11.45
C PRO A 385 15.27 8.65 12.43
N VAL A 386 15.53 9.01 13.70
CA VAL A 386 16.02 8.05 14.71
C VAL A 386 14.95 7.05 15.06
N LEU A 387 13.73 7.52 15.37
CA LEU A 387 12.61 6.64 15.68
C LEU A 387 12.26 5.76 14.48
N PHE A 388 12.18 6.34 13.28
CA PHE A 388 11.81 5.58 12.09
C PHE A 388 12.88 4.55 11.71
N THR A 389 14.17 4.87 11.86
CA THR A 389 15.26 3.89 11.65
C THR A 389 15.16 2.72 12.62
N MET A 390 14.85 2.96 13.91
CA MET A 390 14.64 1.88 14.88
C MET A 390 13.43 1.01 14.52
N LEU A 391 12.32 1.62 14.11
CA LEU A 391 11.11 0.90 13.71
C LEU A 391 11.32 0.05 12.44
N GLU A 392 12.14 0.50 11.50
CA GLU A 392 12.37 -0.24 10.24
C GLU A 392 13.54 -1.21 10.31
N TYR A 393 14.66 -0.75 10.86
CA TYR A 393 15.92 -1.50 10.78
C TYR A 393 16.37 -2.07 12.14
N GLY A 394 15.74 -1.65 13.25
CA GLY A 394 16.10 -2.12 14.58
C GLY A 394 17.28 -1.37 15.19
N ILE A 395 18.24 -2.08 15.78
CA ILE A 395 19.30 -1.55 16.65
C ILE A 395 20.65 -1.57 15.94
N GLU A 396 21.33 -0.42 15.93
CA GLU A 396 22.72 -0.31 15.47
C GLU A 396 23.67 -1.24 16.22
N GLY A 397 24.59 -1.89 15.51
CA GLY A 397 25.52 -2.89 16.06
C GLY A 397 24.95 -4.29 16.18
N ILE A 398 23.62 -4.46 16.09
CA ILE A 398 22.92 -5.76 16.15
C ILE A 398 22.25 -6.08 14.82
N HIS A 399 21.35 -5.20 14.37
CA HIS A 399 20.53 -5.39 13.18
C HIS A 399 21.14 -4.76 11.93
N TYR A 400 21.99 -3.74 12.13
CA TYR A 400 22.77 -3.08 11.07
C TYR A 400 24.02 -2.45 11.64
N THR A 401 24.97 -2.12 10.75
CA THR A 401 26.16 -1.30 11.04
C THR A 401 26.14 -0.05 10.16
N LYS A 402 26.69 1.05 10.67
CA LYS A 402 26.92 2.26 9.89
C LYS A 402 28.20 2.14 9.10
N GLU A 403 28.16 2.53 7.83
CA GLU A 403 29.32 2.63 6.95
C GLU A 403 29.90 4.05 6.99
N PRO A 404 31.20 4.22 6.59
CA PRO A 404 31.86 5.52 6.63
C PRO A 404 31.21 6.61 5.76
N ASP A 405 30.45 6.22 4.74
CA ASP A 405 29.72 7.13 3.83
C ASP A 405 28.30 7.50 4.33
N GLY A 406 27.94 7.06 5.54
CA GLY A 406 26.65 7.33 6.17
C GLY A 406 25.55 6.34 5.82
N ARG A 407 25.77 5.42 4.87
CA ARG A 407 24.84 4.33 4.58
C ARG A 407 24.88 3.28 5.70
N ILE A 408 23.92 2.37 5.68
CA ILE A 408 23.89 1.26 6.61
C ILE A 408 24.00 -0.09 5.89
N LYS A 409 24.70 -1.01 6.51
CA LYS A 409 24.76 -2.40 6.06
C LYS A 409 23.89 -3.27 6.96
N LEU A 410 22.89 -3.91 6.36
CA LEU A 410 21.93 -4.73 7.08
C LEU A 410 22.51 -6.09 7.47
N ASN A 411 22.21 -6.53 8.68
CA ASN A 411 22.49 -7.89 9.14
C ASN A 411 21.40 -8.83 8.60
N GLN A 412 21.69 -9.57 7.54
CA GLN A 412 20.71 -10.41 6.83
C GLN A 412 20.14 -11.54 7.71
N GLU A 413 20.86 -12.04 8.70
CA GLU A 413 20.33 -13.04 9.62
C GLU A 413 19.27 -12.44 10.56
N LYS A 414 19.50 -11.21 11.04
CA LYS A 414 18.51 -10.49 11.86
C LYS A 414 17.29 -10.03 11.07
N ARG A 415 17.45 -9.73 9.78
CA ARG A 415 16.33 -9.44 8.89
C ARG A 415 15.33 -10.60 8.73
N LYS A 416 15.75 -11.85 8.94
CA LYS A 416 14.83 -13.01 8.94
C LYS A 416 13.83 -12.96 10.09
N GLU A 417 14.19 -12.32 11.20
CA GLU A 417 13.36 -12.22 12.40
C GLU A 417 12.57 -10.90 12.45
N TYR A 418 13.10 -9.84 11.82
CA TYR A 418 12.53 -8.50 11.89
C TYR A 418 12.59 -7.81 10.53
N THR A 419 11.48 -7.88 9.79
CA THR A 419 11.31 -7.20 8.50
C THR A 419 9.91 -6.57 8.43
N PRO A 420 9.73 -5.38 9.03
CA PRO A 420 8.53 -4.58 8.81
C PRO A 420 8.39 -4.16 7.34
N TRP A 421 7.16 -3.90 6.92
CA TRP A 421 6.93 -3.33 5.59
C TRP A 421 7.17 -1.81 5.61
N LYS A 422 8.38 -1.38 5.31
CA LYS A 422 8.86 0.01 5.45
C LYS A 422 8.00 1.05 4.74
N ALA A 423 7.50 0.73 3.54
CA ALA A 423 6.71 1.66 2.73
C ALA A 423 5.36 2.04 3.36
N GLY A 424 4.87 1.24 4.30
CA GLY A 424 3.65 1.52 5.02
C GLY A 424 3.83 2.22 6.37
N LEU A 425 5.06 2.42 6.87
CA LEU A 425 5.26 2.95 8.23
C LEU A 425 5.30 4.48 8.30
N GLY A 426 6.06 5.15 7.44
CA GLY A 426 6.24 6.59 7.53
C GLY A 426 6.92 7.19 6.31
N LYS A 427 7.58 8.35 6.48
CA LYS A 427 8.29 9.05 5.41
C LYS A 427 9.59 8.34 5.06
N LEU A 428 9.64 7.64 3.92
CA LEU A 428 10.79 6.79 3.51
C LEU A 428 12.11 7.55 3.44
N SER A 429 12.11 8.82 3.00
CA SER A 429 13.34 9.61 2.89
C SER A 429 13.97 9.99 4.24
N ASN A 430 13.31 9.68 5.36
CA ASN A 430 13.91 9.78 6.70
C ASN A 430 14.80 8.57 7.05
N LEU A 431 14.74 7.48 6.27
CA LEU A 431 15.59 6.32 6.48
C LEU A 431 16.99 6.53 5.91
N PRO A 432 18.05 6.05 6.57
CA PRO A 432 19.36 5.96 5.96
C PRO A 432 19.30 5.00 4.75
N LEU A 433 20.05 5.31 3.70
CA LEU A 433 20.26 4.40 2.58
C LEU A 433 21.00 3.15 3.04
N THR A 434 20.65 2.00 2.49
CA THR A 434 21.42 0.79 2.68
C THR A 434 22.59 0.72 1.69
N THR A 435 23.54 -0.17 1.92
CA THR A 435 24.64 -0.42 0.97
C THR A 435 24.16 -0.92 -0.39
N ASP A 436 22.95 -1.47 -0.44
CA ASP A 436 22.36 -2.02 -1.66
C ASP A 436 21.53 -0.98 -2.43
N ASP A 437 21.24 0.17 -1.80
CA ASP A 437 20.49 1.26 -2.43
C ASP A 437 21.40 2.13 -3.31
N PRO A 438 20.89 2.70 -4.41
CA PRO A 438 21.60 3.74 -5.14
C PRO A 438 21.80 4.99 -4.27
N ALA A 439 22.94 5.65 -4.40
CA ALA A 439 23.31 6.80 -3.55
C ALA A 439 22.32 7.97 -3.64
N ASN A 440 21.58 8.08 -4.75
CA ASN A 440 20.59 9.13 -5.01
C ASN A 440 19.14 8.64 -4.93
N LEU A 441 18.87 7.55 -4.21
CA LEU A 441 17.52 6.94 -4.17
C LEU A 441 16.43 7.93 -3.77
N TRP A 442 16.67 8.74 -2.74
CA TRP A 442 15.65 9.71 -2.27
C TRP A 442 15.45 10.86 -3.25
N GLU A 443 16.48 11.29 -3.96
CA GLU A 443 16.35 12.25 -5.06
C GLU A 443 15.52 11.67 -6.21
N LEU A 444 15.68 10.39 -6.51
CA LEU A 444 14.86 9.68 -7.51
C LEU A 444 13.41 9.59 -7.05
N PHE A 445 13.13 9.33 -5.76
CA PHE A 445 11.77 9.33 -5.22
C PHE A 445 11.12 10.70 -5.29
N ASP A 446 11.83 11.75 -4.85
CA ASP A 446 11.31 13.11 -4.90
C ASP A 446 11.04 13.56 -6.34
N LYS A 447 11.97 13.28 -7.25
CA LYS A 447 11.77 13.56 -8.68
C LYS A 447 10.57 12.81 -9.24
N PHE A 448 10.44 11.51 -8.94
CA PHE A 448 9.34 10.67 -9.41
C PHE A 448 7.98 11.20 -8.94
N ASN A 449 7.87 11.57 -7.68
CA ASN A 449 6.65 12.12 -7.11
C ASN A 449 6.32 13.52 -7.65
N ASN A 450 7.33 14.39 -7.82
CA ASN A 450 7.15 15.76 -8.29
C ASN A 450 6.90 15.86 -9.81
N ASP A 451 7.42 14.92 -10.61
CA ASP A 451 7.17 14.87 -12.06
C ASP A 451 5.76 14.36 -12.40
N ALA A 452 5.14 13.61 -11.49
CA ALA A 452 3.80 13.08 -11.69
C ALA A 452 2.73 14.18 -11.54
N LYS A 453 1.61 13.99 -12.23
CA LYS A 453 0.51 14.95 -12.20
C LYS A 453 -0.74 14.37 -11.58
N PRO A 454 -1.48 15.18 -10.80
CA PRO A 454 -2.76 14.76 -10.27
C PRO A 454 -3.81 14.64 -11.38
N VAL A 455 -4.67 13.62 -11.25
CA VAL A 455 -5.87 13.49 -12.09
C VAL A 455 -6.96 14.44 -11.60
N PRO A 456 -7.92 14.88 -12.46
CA PRO A 456 -8.97 15.84 -12.07
C PRO A 456 -9.87 15.35 -10.93
N ILE A 457 -9.97 14.03 -10.76
CA ILE A 457 -10.81 13.39 -9.74
C ILE A 457 -10.08 13.10 -8.42
N LEU A 458 -8.86 13.63 -8.24
CA LEU A 458 -8.12 13.49 -6.98
C LEU A 458 -8.94 14.02 -5.80
N GLY A 459 -9.00 13.20 -4.74
CA GLY A 459 -9.82 13.43 -3.54
C GLY A 459 -11.19 12.75 -3.58
N TRP A 460 -11.71 12.40 -4.77
CA TRP A 460 -12.97 11.67 -4.87
C TRP A 460 -12.83 10.19 -4.49
N ALA A 461 -13.81 9.68 -3.74
CA ALA A 461 -13.96 8.27 -3.43
C ALA A 461 -15.40 7.84 -3.71
N PHE A 462 -15.58 6.71 -4.37
CA PHE A 462 -16.90 6.16 -4.66
C PHE A 462 -17.51 5.51 -3.42
N ASP A 463 -18.63 6.05 -2.93
CA ASP A 463 -19.43 5.42 -1.89
C ASP A 463 -20.28 4.30 -2.49
N ILE A 464 -19.95 3.07 -2.17
CA ILE A 464 -20.65 1.89 -2.70
C ILE A 464 -21.95 1.54 -1.97
N GLU A 465 -22.23 2.13 -0.80
CA GLU A 465 -23.41 1.74 0.02
C GLU A 465 -24.74 1.83 -0.74
N PRO A 466 -25.02 2.85 -1.59
CA PRO A 466 -26.25 2.92 -2.37
C PRO A 466 -26.46 1.77 -3.37
N VAL A 467 -25.36 1.10 -3.77
CA VAL A 467 -25.33 0.04 -4.80
C VAL A 467 -24.62 -1.24 -4.31
N LYS A 468 -24.50 -1.39 -3.01
CA LYS A 468 -23.74 -2.49 -2.37
C LYS A 468 -24.23 -3.89 -2.80
N LYS A 469 -25.53 -4.05 -2.99
CA LYS A 469 -26.13 -5.32 -3.45
C LYS A 469 -25.64 -5.65 -4.87
N GLU A 470 -25.70 -4.69 -5.76
CA GLU A 470 -25.24 -4.82 -7.14
C GLU A 470 -23.74 -5.10 -7.19
N ILE A 471 -22.93 -4.35 -6.43
CA ILE A 471 -21.46 -4.56 -6.32
C ILE A 471 -21.15 -6.01 -5.89
N GLY A 472 -21.84 -6.53 -4.88
CA GLY A 472 -21.65 -7.92 -4.43
C GLY A 472 -21.97 -8.97 -5.50
N ALA A 473 -23.05 -8.75 -6.26
CA ALA A 473 -23.43 -9.63 -7.37
C ALA A 473 -22.43 -9.54 -8.54
N LEU A 474 -22.03 -8.32 -8.90
CA LEU A 474 -21.08 -8.05 -9.98
C LEU A 474 -19.68 -8.60 -9.68
N ALA A 475 -19.22 -8.55 -8.43
CA ALA A 475 -17.94 -9.12 -8.01
C ALA A 475 -17.90 -10.65 -8.27
N ASN A 476 -19.00 -11.36 -8.02
CA ASN A 476 -19.11 -12.79 -8.33
C ASN A 476 -19.06 -13.07 -9.83
N VAL A 477 -19.77 -12.25 -10.62
CA VAL A 477 -19.74 -12.35 -12.09
C VAL A 477 -18.33 -12.05 -12.63
N SER A 478 -17.68 -11.00 -12.15
CA SER A 478 -16.31 -10.66 -12.55
C SER A 478 -15.33 -11.81 -12.27
N LYS A 479 -15.44 -12.42 -11.09
CA LYS A 479 -14.59 -13.55 -10.67
C LYS A 479 -14.75 -14.79 -11.57
N GLU A 480 -15.91 -14.98 -12.17
CA GLU A 480 -16.19 -16.10 -13.10
C GLU A 480 -15.48 -15.93 -14.46
N TYR A 481 -15.33 -14.68 -14.95
CA TYR A 481 -14.92 -14.42 -16.33
C TYR A 481 -13.56 -13.70 -16.48
N ALA A 482 -13.26 -12.73 -15.61
CA ALA A 482 -12.22 -11.76 -15.86
C ALA A 482 -10.82 -12.38 -15.96
N ASP A 483 -10.46 -13.31 -15.05
CA ASP A 483 -9.13 -13.90 -15.03
C ASP A 483 -8.84 -14.69 -16.32
N ALA A 484 -9.81 -15.47 -16.79
CA ALA A 484 -9.65 -16.27 -18.00
C ALA A 484 -9.56 -15.42 -19.28
N LEU A 485 -10.34 -14.33 -19.35
CA LEU A 485 -10.29 -13.35 -20.44
C LEU A 485 -8.95 -12.60 -20.42
N ASN A 486 -8.54 -12.08 -19.26
CA ASN A 486 -7.31 -11.32 -19.08
C ASN A 486 -6.06 -12.16 -19.39
N ALA A 487 -6.07 -13.45 -19.08
CA ALA A 487 -4.98 -14.37 -19.41
C ALA A 487 -5.02 -14.84 -20.90
N GLY A 488 -6.09 -14.57 -21.62
CA GLY A 488 -6.29 -15.03 -23.01
C GLY A 488 -6.61 -16.53 -23.11
N SER A 489 -6.92 -17.23 -22.02
CA SER A 489 -7.16 -18.69 -22.01
C SER A 489 -8.48 -19.10 -22.65
N VAL A 490 -9.44 -18.19 -22.74
CA VAL A 490 -10.76 -18.41 -23.36
C VAL A 490 -10.94 -17.55 -24.60
N ASP A 491 -11.91 -17.96 -25.46
CA ASP A 491 -12.23 -17.20 -26.66
C ASP A 491 -13.04 -15.93 -26.30
N PRO A 492 -12.47 -14.72 -26.49
CA PRO A 492 -13.15 -13.48 -26.18
C PRO A 492 -14.36 -13.20 -27.08
N ALA A 493 -14.41 -13.75 -28.32
CA ALA A 493 -15.58 -13.59 -29.20
C ALA A 493 -16.84 -14.23 -28.60
N VAL A 494 -16.67 -15.26 -27.77
CA VAL A 494 -17.77 -15.96 -27.08
C VAL A 494 -17.95 -15.43 -25.66
N LYS A 495 -16.85 -15.37 -24.89
CA LYS A 495 -16.93 -15.14 -23.44
C LYS A 495 -17.11 -13.67 -23.04
N LEU A 496 -16.65 -12.72 -23.83
CA LEU A 496 -16.83 -11.31 -23.51
C LEU A 496 -18.29 -10.85 -23.65
N PRO A 497 -19.04 -11.18 -24.73
CA PRO A 497 -20.46 -10.85 -24.80
C PRO A 497 -21.30 -11.52 -23.70
N GLU A 498 -21.01 -12.77 -23.35
CA GLU A 498 -21.65 -13.49 -22.23
C GLU A 498 -21.40 -12.78 -20.91
N PHE A 499 -20.16 -12.38 -20.65
CA PHE A 499 -19.74 -11.65 -19.46
C PHE A 499 -20.48 -10.31 -19.34
N ILE A 500 -20.45 -9.48 -20.41
CA ILE A 500 -21.14 -8.19 -20.44
C ILE A 500 -22.64 -8.36 -20.20
N SER A 501 -23.28 -9.37 -20.81
CA SER A 501 -24.69 -9.65 -20.59
C SER A 501 -25.02 -9.95 -19.13
N LYS A 502 -24.15 -10.75 -18.46
CA LYS A 502 -24.30 -11.04 -17.01
C LYS A 502 -24.05 -9.81 -16.15
N LEU A 503 -23.08 -8.96 -16.49
CA LEU A 503 -22.85 -7.70 -15.76
C LEU A 503 -24.07 -6.80 -15.84
N LYS A 504 -24.69 -6.64 -17.03
CA LYS A 504 -25.92 -5.85 -17.22
C LYS A 504 -27.10 -6.42 -16.44
N ALA A 505 -27.29 -7.74 -16.47
CA ALA A 505 -28.34 -8.40 -15.72
C ALA A 505 -28.17 -8.26 -14.18
N ASN A 506 -26.94 -8.01 -13.70
CA ASN A 506 -26.65 -7.80 -12.28
C ASN A 506 -26.46 -6.31 -11.91
N GLY A 507 -26.80 -5.37 -12.80
CA GLY A 507 -26.97 -3.96 -12.48
C GLY A 507 -25.72 -3.09 -12.63
N ILE A 508 -24.78 -3.44 -13.54
CA ILE A 508 -23.59 -2.60 -13.79
C ILE A 508 -23.95 -1.18 -14.22
N ASP A 509 -25.01 -1.02 -15.04
CA ASP A 509 -25.46 0.29 -15.52
C ASP A 509 -25.89 1.19 -14.36
N LYS A 510 -26.61 0.64 -13.35
CA LYS A 510 -26.98 1.36 -12.13
C LYS A 510 -25.77 1.79 -11.31
N VAL A 511 -24.74 0.94 -11.24
CA VAL A 511 -23.49 1.26 -10.51
C VAL A 511 -22.74 2.38 -11.22
N VAL A 512 -22.63 2.34 -12.55
CA VAL A 512 -22.01 3.40 -13.35
C VAL A 512 -22.77 4.73 -13.20
N GLU A 513 -24.11 4.70 -13.26
CA GLU A 513 -24.94 5.90 -13.07
C GLU A 513 -24.73 6.52 -11.69
N GLU A 514 -24.72 5.72 -10.63
CA GLU A 514 -24.51 6.19 -9.26
C GLU A 514 -23.08 6.77 -9.08
N ALA A 515 -22.06 6.12 -9.63
CA ALA A 515 -20.69 6.62 -9.58
C ALA A 515 -20.55 8.00 -10.27
N ASN A 516 -21.14 8.16 -11.46
CA ASN A 516 -21.14 9.43 -12.18
C ASN A 516 -21.94 10.51 -11.45
N ARG A 517 -23.05 10.16 -10.81
CA ARG A 517 -23.83 11.10 -9.98
C ARG A 517 -23.01 11.64 -8.81
N GLN A 518 -22.30 10.75 -8.10
CA GLN A 518 -21.44 11.13 -6.98
C GLN A 518 -20.24 11.95 -7.44
N LEU A 519 -19.56 11.53 -8.51
CA LEU A 519 -18.42 12.27 -9.08
C LEU A 519 -18.82 13.68 -9.50
N LYS A 520 -19.99 13.83 -10.15
CA LYS A 520 -20.50 15.15 -10.53
C LYS A 520 -20.71 16.04 -9.30
N ALA A 521 -21.31 15.52 -8.23
CA ALA A 521 -21.53 16.29 -6.99
C ALA A 521 -20.19 16.73 -6.38
N PHE A 522 -19.17 15.85 -6.35
CA PHE A 522 -17.82 16.17 -5.88
C PHE A 522 -17.18 17.28 -6.73
N LEU A 523 -17.20 17.18 -8.06
CA LEU A 523 -16.61 18.16 -8.95
C LEU A 523 -17.32 19.52 -8.88
N ASP A 524 -18.64 19.53 -8.67
CA ASP A 524 -19.41 20.77 -8.50
C ASP A 524 -19.10 21.45 -7.15
N ALA A 525 -18.82 20.69 -6.10
CA ALA A 525 -18.39 21.22 -4.79
C ALA A 525 -16.94 21.74 -4.80
N LYS A 526 -16.11 21.28 -5.73
CA LYS A 526 -14.69 21.68 -5.87
C LYS A 526 -14.51 23.01 -6.66
N LYS A 527 -15.56 23.46 -7.36
CA LYS A 527 -15.58 24.76 -8.10
C LYS A 527 -15.80 25.94 -7.17
#